data_52a19026f05a9cad182039e30f44efa8
#
_entry.id   52a19026f05a9cad182039e30f44efa8
#
_cell.length_a   1.000
_cell.length_b   1.000
_cell.length_c   1.000
_cell.angle_alpha   90.00
_cell.angle_beta   90.00
_cell.angle_gamma   90.00
#
_symmetry.space_group_name_H-M   'P 1'
#
loop_
_entity.id
_entity.type
_entity.pdbx_description
1 polymer ?
#
loop_
_entity_poly.entity_id
_entity_poly.type
_entity_poly.pdbx_seq_one_letter_code
_entity_poly.pdbx_strand_id
1 'polypeptide(L)'
;GSGFPLLLLHGNGESHEYFASQLEYFSVHYRVVAPDTRGHGRTPRGDGELSISRFADDLHDFVMMLGIEKANILGFSDGGNIAMYFALRYPEYVGKLILNGANLFPRGVKRSVQLPIEVGYRIASHFAKKSDDALKNAEILGLMVNEPRLTAEDASRIKAPTLVIAGTHDMIKRSH
;
A
#
# COMPACT_ATOMS: atom_id res chain seq x y z
N GLY A 1 -20.74 6.39 -3.71
CA GLY A 1 -21.20 7.55 -2.96
C GLY A 1 -20.84 8.87 -3.60
N SER A 2 -21.27 9.94 -2.99
CA SER A 2 -20.95 11.33 -3.38
C SER A 2 -20.30 12.05 -2.19
N GLY A 3 -19.65 13.17 -2.44
CA GLY A 3 -18.98 13.95 -1.41
C GLY A 3 -17.47 13.99 -1.60
N PHE A 4 -16.74 14.31 -0.50
CA PHE A 4 -15.28 14.44 -0.57
C PHE A 4 -14.63 13.08 -0.89
N PRO A 5 -13.63 13.03 -1.77
CA PRO A 5 -13.00 11.76 -2.17
C PRO A 5 -12.31 11.05 -0.99
N LEU A 6 -12.53 9.73 -0.88
CA LEU A 6 -11.85 8.83 0.04
C LEU A 6 -11.24 7.67 -0.77
N LEU A 7 -9.92 7.58 -0.77
CA LEU A 7 -9.19 6.48 -1.39
C LEU A 7 -8.95 5.39 -0.35
N LEU A 8 -9.20 4.13 -0.72
CA LEU A 8 -8.95 2.94 0.10
C LEU A 8 -7.90 2.08 -0.60
N LEU A 9 -6.70 1.95 -0.02
CA LEU A 9 -5.57 1.24 -0.60
C LEU A 9 -5.33 -0.06 0.16
N HIS A 10 -5.52 -1.20 -0.52
CA HIS A 10 -5.39 -2.54 0.05
C HIS A 10 -3.93 -2.95 0.31
N GLY A 11 -3.74 -4.01 1.09
CA GLY A 11 -2.44 -4.58 1.41
C GLY A 11 -1.88 -5.48 0.31
N ASN A 12 -0.69 -6.00 0.56
CA ASN A 12 0.02 -6.88 -0.38
C ASN A 12 -0.74 -8.20 -0.59
N GLY A 13 -0.87 -8.62 -1.84
CA GLY A 13 -1.58 -9.84 -2.22
C GLY A 13 -3.11 -9.76 -2.13
N GLU A 14 -3.66 -8.60 -1.80
CA GLU A 14 -5.09 -8.35 -1.65
C GLU A 14 -5.70 -7.64 -2.88
N SER A 15 -6.93 -7.16 -2.75
CA SER A 15 -7.65 -6.35 -3.74
C SER A 15 -8.60 -5.37 -3.06
N HIS A 16 -9.31 -4.57 -3.84
CA HIS A 16 -10.38 -3.69 -3.34
C HIS A 16 -11.43 -4.44 -2.50
N GLU A 17 -11.61 -5.76 -2.69
CA GLU A 17 -12.56 -6.59 -1.95
C GLU A 17 -12.27 -6.63 -0.44
N TYR A 18 -11.01 -6.42 -0.04
CA TYR A 18 -10.64 -6.25 1.37
C TYR A 18 -11.48 -5.17 2.07
N PHE A 19 -11.87 -4.15 1.34
CA PHE A 19 -12.64 -3.02 1.87
C PHE A 19 -14.15 -3.11 1.64
N ALA A 20 -14.72 -4.29 1.35
CA ALA A 20 -16.15 -4.43 1.04
C ALA A 20 -17.06 -3.74 2.08
N SER A 21 -16.83 -4.00 3.38
CA SER A 21 -17.62 -3.38 4.46
C SER A 21 -17.35 -1.86 4.59
N GLN A 22 -16.12 -1.43 4.40
CA GLN A 22 -15.74 -0.01 4.45
C GLN A 22 -16.30 0.76 3.25
N LEU A 23 -16.34 0.15 2.07
CA LEU A 23 -16.97 0.70 0.87
C LEU A 23 -18.44 0.99 1.13
N GLU A 24 -19.18 0.03 1.69
CA GLU A 24 -20.60 0.20 2.04
C GLU A 24 -20.78 1.32 3.06
N TYR A 25 -20.04 1.27 4.17
CA TYR A 25 -20.17 2.22 5.26
C TYR A 25 -19.81 3.67 4.85
N PHE A 26 -18.67 3.86 4.20
CA PHE A 26 -18.20 5.19 3.87
C PHE A 26 -18.87 5.81 2.64
N SER A 27 -19.47 5.01 1.76
CA SER A 27 -20.15 5.51 0.56
C SER A 27 -21.37 6.41 0.87
N VAL A 28 -21.88 6.34 2.09
CA VAL A 28 -22.97 7.23 2.55
C VAL A 28 -22.52 8.69 2.63
N HIS A 29 -21.23 8.94 2.92
CA HIS A 29 -20.69 10.27 3.20
C HIS A 29 -19.56 10.71 2.27
N TYR A 30 -18.95 9.78 1.54
CA TYR A 30 -17.78 10.03 0.70
C TYR A 30 -17.97 9.49 -0.72
N ARG A 31 -17.27 10.12 -1.68
CA ARG A 31 -16.98 9.48 -2.95
C ARG A 31 -15.85 8.47 -2.71
N VAL A 32 -16.20 7.23 -2.38
CA VAL A 32 -15.21 6.19 -2.07
C VAL A 32 -14.66 5.58 -3.36
N VAL A 33 -13.35 5.45 -3.43
CA VAL A 33 -12.62 4.84 -4.54
C VAL A 33 -11.60 3.87 -3.97
N ALA A 34 -11.68 2.60 -4.38
CA ALA A 34 -10.77 1.54 -3.96
C ALA A 34 -10.13 0.91 -5.20
N PRO A 35 -8.98 1.41 -5.66
CA PRO A 35 -8.26 0.83 -6.79
C PRO A 35 -7.58 -0.48 -6.38
N ASP A 36 -7.48 -1.42 -7.33
CA ASP A 36 -6.53 -2.51 -7.23
C ASP A 36 -5.16 -2.00 -7.70
N THR A 37 -4.13 -2.20 -6.90
CA THR A 37 -2.76 -1.83 -7.28
C THR A 37 -2.27 -2.74 -8.41
N ARG A 38 -1.29 -2.26 -9.16
CA ARG A 38 -0.66 -3.00 -10.26
C ARG A 38 -0.30 -4.43 -9.85
N GLY A 39 -0.72 -5.42 -10.65
CA GLY A 39 -0.48 -6.84 -10.41
C GLY A 39 -1.39 -7.48 -9.36
N HIS A 40 -2.38 -6.74 -8.83
CA HIS A 40 -3.35 -7.20 -7.84
C HIS A 40 -4.77 -7.10 -8.38
N GLY A 41 -5.68 -7.94 -7.84
CA GLY A 41 -7.09 -7.92 -8.17
C GLY A 41 -7.36 -7.95 -9.67
N ARG A 42 -8.02 -6.93 -10.20
CA ARG A 42 -8.38 -6.77 -11.61
C ARG A 42 -7.36 -5.95 -12.40
N THR A 43 -6.38 -5.34 -11.74
CA THR A 43 -5.37 -4.50 -12.41
C THR A 43 -4.22 -5.38 -12.89
N PRO A 44 -3.94 -5.40 -14.20
CA PRO A 44 -2.86 -6.20 -14.75
C PRO A 44 -1.50 -5.73 -14.21
N ARG A 45 -0.53 -6.64 -14.24
CA ARG A 45 0.83 -6.35 -13.80
C ARG A 45 1.51 -5.26 -14.63
N GLY A 46 1.22 -5.21 -15.92
CA GLY A 46 1.90 -4.32 -16.85
C GLY A 46 3.41 -4.59 -16.96
N ASP A 47 4.12 -3.64 -17.52
CA ASP A 47 5.57 -3.74 -17.75
C ASP A 47 6.38 -3.18 -16.56
N GLY A 48 7.67 -3.53 -16.53
CA GLY A 48 8.65 -3.04 -15.57
C GLY A 48 8.56 -3.70 -14.21
N GLU A 49 9.35 -3.23 -13.25
CA GLU A 49 9.46 -3.78 -11.90
C GLU A 49 8.30 -3.29 -11.01
N LEU A 50 7.79 -4.16 -10.13
CA LEU A 50 6.84 -3.78 -9.10
C LEU A 50 7.59 -3.11 -7.94
N SER A 51 7.11 -1.95 -7.49
CA SER A 51 7.63 -1.26 -6.30
C SER A 51 6.56 -0.38 -5.66
N ILE A 52 6.66 -0.18 -4.34
CA ILE A 52 5.75 0.72 -3.60
C ILE A 52 5.83 2.15 -4.15
N SER A 53 7.03 2.58 -4.50
CA SER A 53 7.28 3.86 -5.14
C SER A 53 6.50 4.02 -6.45
N ARG A 54 6.53 3.01 -7.32
CA ARG A 54 5.81 3.01 -8.59
C ARG A 54 4.29 2.96 -8.39
N PHE A 55 3.82 2.21 -7.40
CA PHE A 55 2.39 2.18 -7.08
C PHE A 55 1.86 3.55 -6.64
N ALA A 56 2.71 4.36 -5.98
CA ALA A 56 2.35 5.74 -5.65
C ALA A 56 2.26 6.63 -6.91
N ASP A 57 3.13 6.43 -7.91
CA ASP A 57 3.05 7.13 -9.18
C ASP A 57 1.82 6.67 -10.01
N ASP A 58 1.54 5.37 -10.06
CA ASP A 58 0.30 4.84 -10.66
C ASP A 58 -0.96 5.43 -9.99
N LEU A 59 -0.94 5.58 -8.67
CA LEU A 59 -2.05 6.21 -7.93
C LEU A 59 -2.22 7.68 -8.30
N HIS A 60 -1.11 8.41 -8.51
CA HIS A 60 -1.16 9.79 -8.96
C HIS A 60 -1.83 9.89 -10.34
N ASP A 61 -1.39 9.11 -11.31
CA ASP A 61 -1.98 9.10 -12.64
C ASP A 61 -3.47 8.73 -12.58
N PHE A 62 -3.83 7.78 -11.74
CA PHE A 62 -5.21 7.34 -11.54
C PHE A 62 -6.10 8.44 -10.96
N VAL A 63 -5.66 9.17 -9.92
CA VAL A 63 -6.46 10.27 -9.35
C VAL A 63 -6.58 11.44 -10.31
N MET A 64 -5.55 11.73 -11.11
CA MET A 64 -5.58 12.71 -12.18
C MET A 64 -6.64 12.35 -13.22
N MET A 65 -6.68 11.09 -13.69
CA MET A 65 -7.68 10.61 -14.66
C MET A 65 -9.11 10.71 -14.12
N LEU A 66 -9.32 10.58 -12.82
CA LEU A 66 -10.62 10.70 -12.17
C LEU A 66 -11.04 12.15 -11.86
N GLY A 67 -10.18 13.13 -12.16
CA GLY A 67 -10.39 14.54 -11.82
C GLY A 67 -10.44 14.78 -10.30
N ILE A 68 -9.69 14.02 -9.53
CA ILE A 68 -9.61 14.16 -8.07
C ILE A 68 -8.45 15.11 -7.75
N GLU A 69 -8.77 16.32 -7.32
CA GLU A 69 -7.79 17.33 -6.93
C GLU A 69 -7.25 17.10 -5.51
N LYS A 70 -8.08 16.53 -4.64
CA LYS A 70 -7.71 16.23 -3.25
C LYS A 70 -8.56 15.10 -2.67
N ALA A 71 -7.93 14.19 -1.91
CA ALA A 71 -8.62 13.07 -1.28
C ALA A 71 -8.12 12.81 0.15
N ASN A 72 -8.97 12.24 1.00
CA ASN A 72 -8.51 11.50 2.17
C ASN A 72 -8.05 10.12 1.72
N ILE A 73 -7.01 9.59 2.34
CA ILE A 73 -6.44 8.29 1.98
C ILE A 73 -6.38 7.41 3.22
N LEU A 74 -6.98 6.22 3.11
CA LEU A 74 -6.83 5.15 4.09
C LEU A 74 -6.06 4.02 3.41
N GLY A 75 -4.88 3.71 3.93
CA GLY A 75 -4.06 2.61 3.44
C GLY A 75 -3.87 1.53 4.51
N PHE A 76 -4.09 0.29 4.12
CA PHE A 76 -3.83 -0.88 4.94
C PHE A 76 -2.54 -1.56 4.51
N SER A 77 -1.63 -1.85 5.46
CA SER A 77 -0.36 -2.56 5.20
C SER A 77 0.42 -1.88 4.06
N ASP A 78 0.73 -2.57 2.95
CA ASP A 78 1.38 -1.97 1.78
C ASP A 78 0.59 -0.79 1.18
N GLY A 79 -0.73 -0.80 1.27
CA GLY A 79 -1.55 0.36 0.91
C GLY A 79 -1.22 1.60 1.74
N GLY A 80 -0.88 1.42 3.02
CA GLY A 80 -0.37 2.49 3.88
C GLY A 80 1.03 2.94 3.47
N ASN A 81 1.88 2.01 3.06
CA ASN A 81 3.21 2.32 2.54
C ASN A 81 3.10 3.14 1.24
N ILE A 82 2.23 2.74 0.31
CA ILE A 82 1.92 3.50 -0.91
C ILE A 82 1.43 4.91 -0.56
N ALA A 83 0.51 5.02 0.41
CA ALA A 83 -0.04 6.30 0.84
C ALA A 83 1.04 7.25 1.41
N MET A 84 2.05 6.73 2.11
CA MET A 84 3.20 7.53 2.59
C MET A 84 4.06 8.04 1.42
N TYR A 85 4.41 7.19 0.45
CA TYR A 85 5.14 7.63 -0.75
C TYR A 85 4.36 8.67 -1.55
N PHE A 86 3.04 8.45 -1.69
CA PHE A 86 2.15 9.39 -2.36
C PHE A 86 2.11 10.74 -1.64
N ALA A 87 1.96 10.74 -0.30
CA ALA A 87 1.92 11.97 0.49
C ALA A 87 3.24 12.76 0.47
N LEU A 88 4.37 12.07 0.30
CA LEU A 88 5.69 12.70 0.18
C LEU A 88 5.91 13.33 -1.20
N ARG A 89 5.40 12.72 -2.26
CA ARG A 89 5.60 13.18 -3.65
C ARG A 89 4.54 14.16 -4.13
N TYR A 90 3.30 13.93 -3.73
CA TYR A 90 2.11 14.62 -4.20
C TYR A 90 1.28 15.17 -3.02
N PRO A 91 1.90 15.96 -2.11
CA PRO A 91 1.24 16.42 -0.87
C PRO A 91 -0.01 17.26 -1.11
N GLU A 92 -0.12 17.92 -2.26
CA GLU A 92 -1.29 18.73 -2.66
C GLU A 92 -2.55 17.89 -2.83
N TYR A 93 -2.43 16.63 -3.23
CA TYR A 93 -3.55 15.70 -3.40
C TYR A 93 -4.06 15.08 -2.10
N VAL A 94 -3.33 15.25 -0.98
CA VAL A 94 -3.66 14.59 0.29
C VAL A 94 -4.38 15.53 1.23
N GLY A 95 -5.62 15.19 1.59
CA GLY A 95 -6.39 15.88 2.62
C GLY A 95 -6.03 15.40 4.02
N LYS A 96 -6.36 14.16 4.32
CA LYS A 96 -6.00 13.44 5.56
C LYS A 96 -5.46 12.06 5.22
N LEU A 97 -4.58 11.55 6.08
CA LEU A 97 -3.94 10.25 5.89
C LEU A 97 -4.27 9.32 7.06
N ILE A 98 -4.71 8.11 6.77
CA ILE A 98 -4.94 7.06 7.76
C ILE A 98 -4.07 5.86 7.37
N LEU A 99 -3.10 5.54 8.24
CA LEU A 99 -2.14 4.45 8.07
C LEU A 99 -2.51 3.32 9.02
N ASN A 100 -2.99 2.21 8.49
CA ASN A 100 -3.36 1.04 9.27
C ASN A 100 -2.36 -0.10 9.03
N GLY A 101 -1.54 -0.42 10.02
CA GLY A 101 -0.54 -1.48 9.93
C GLY A 101 0.58 -1.23 8.91
N ALA A 102 0.89 0.05 8.62
CA ALA A 102 1.98 0.44 7.74
C ALA A 102 3.34 0.39 8.44
N ASN A 103 4.41 0.28 7.67
CA ASN A 103 5.78 0.30 8.18
C ASN A 103 6.69 1.18 7.31
N LEU A 104 7.74 1.74 7.89
CA LEU A 104 8.70 2.59 7.17
C LEU A 104 9.74 1.76 6.40
N PHE A 105 10.06 0.57 6.92
CA PHE A 105 11.07 -0.33 6.34
C PHE A 105 10.80 -1.78 6.78
N PRO A 106 11.31 -2.80 6.06
CA PRO A 106 11.03 -4.22 6.33
C PRO A 106 11.37 -4.67 7.76
N ARG A 107 12.41 -4.10 8.38
CA ARG A 107 12.79 -4.42 9.77
C ARG A 107 11.78 -3.93 10.81
N GLY A 108 10.80 -3.10 10.43
CA GLY A 108 9.64 -2.72 11.26
C GLY A 108 8.70 -3.88 11.53
N VAL A 109 8.69 -4.90 10.68
CA VAL A 109 7.91 -6.13 10.84
C VAL A 109 8.57 -7.05 11.89
N LYS A 110 7.74 -7.77 12.68
CA LYS A 110 8.22 -8.77 13.65
C LYS A 110 9.01 -9.86 12.95
N ARG A 111 10.13 -10.28 13.53
CA ARG A 111 11.03 -11.29 12.93
C ARG A 111 10.34 -12.64 12.69
N SER A 112 9.39 -13.03 13.54
CA SER A 112 8.59 -14.26 13.39
C SER A 112 7.73 -14.27 12.12
N VAL A 113 7.35 -13.09 11.62
CA VAL A 113 6.59 -12.92 10.37
C VAL A 113 7.55 -12.71 9.20
N GLN A 114 8.55 -11.87 9.36
CA GLN A 114 9.47 -11.49 8.28
C GLN A 114 10.31 -12.68 7.78
N LEU A 115 10.79 -13.55 8.69
CA LEU A 115 11.66 -14.67 8.32
C LEU A 115 11.01 -15.67 7.34
N PRO A 116 9.77 -16.16 7.57
CA PRO A 116 9.07 -17.00 6.59
C PRO A 116 8.91 -16.32 5.23
N ILE A 117 8.65 -15.01 5.20
CA ILE A 117 8.50 -14.22 3.96
C ILE A 117 9.84 -14.18 3.20
N GLU A 118 10.96 -13.91 3.90
CA GLU A 118 12.30 -13.91 3.32
C GLU A 118 12.67 -15.28 2.73
N VAL A 119 12.32 -16.38 3.40
CA VAL A 119 12.54 -17.74 2.91
C VAL A 119 11.67 -18.01 1.68
N GLY A 120 10.38 -17.70 1.74
CA GLY A 120 9.47 -17.82 0.61
C GLY A 120 9.93 -17.03 -0.61
N TYR A 121 10.38 -15.79 -0.41
CA TYR A 121 10.95 -14.95 -1.45
C TYR A 121 12.15 -15.58 -2.14
N ARG A 122 13.11 -16.15 -1.36
CA ARG A 122 14.29 -16.82 -1.91
C ARG A 122 13.93 -18.03 -2.75
N ILE A 123 12.97 -18.85 -2.27
CA ILE A 123 12.47 -20.01 -3.00
C ILE A 123 11.80 -19.58 -4.30
N ALA A 124 10.85 -18.65 -4.22
CA ALA A 124 10.14 -18.15 -5.40
C ALA A 124 11.10 -17.52 -6.41
N SER A 125 12.05 -16.72 -5.98
CA SER A 125 13.07 -16.09 -6.83
C SER A 125 13.97 -17.12 -7.53
N HIS A 126 14.29 -18.24 -6.87
CA HIS A 126 15.07 -19.32 -7.50
C HIS A 126 14.32 -19.95 -8.68
N PHE A 127 13.00 -20.08 -8.58
CA PHE A 127 12.16 -20.68 -9.61
C PHE A 127 11.52 -19.67 -10.57
N ALA A 128 11.68 -18.36 -10.35
CA ALA A 128 11.03 -17.29 -11.11
C ALA A 128 11.31 -17.35 -12.64
N LYS A 129 12.49 -17.86 -13.05
CA LYS A 129 12.83 -18.03 -14.47
C LYS A 129 12.15 -19.25 -15.13
N LYS A 130 11.53 -20.13 -14.34
CA LYS A 130 10.97 -21.40 -14.81
C LYS A 130 9.45 -21.49 -14.70
N SER A 131 8.82 -20.53 -13.98
CA SER A 131 7.40 -20.55 -13.70
C SER A 131 6.88 -19.13 -13.48
N ASP A 132 5.81 -18.78 -14.19
CA ASP A 132 5.15 -17.47 -14.06
C ASP A 132 4.55 -17.31 -12.66
N ASP A 133 4.03 -18.37 -12.05
CA ASP A 133 3.56 -18.35 -10.66
C ASP A 133 4.69 -18.07 -9.67
N ALA A 134 5.86 -18.67 -9.90
CA ALA A 134 7.03 -18.40 -9.07
C ALA A 134 7.53 -16.96 -9.25
N LEU A 135 7.51 -16.44 -10.48
CA LEU A 135 7.83 -15.04 -10.75
C LEU A 135 6.87 -14.10 -10.02
N LYS A 136 5.56 -14.32 -10.15
CA LYS A 136 4.53 -13.53 -9.47
C LYS A 136 4.71 -13.56 -7.94
N ASN A 137 4.92 -14.75 -7.38
CA ASN A 137 5.17 -14.88 -5.94
C ASN A 137 6.46 -14.17 -5.50
N ALA A 138 7.53 -14.26 -6.30
CA ALA A 138 8.77 -13.54 -6.01
C ALA A 138 8.57 -12.03 -6.03
N GLU A 139 7.79 -11.49 -6.96
CA GLU A 139 7.49 -10.06 -7.02
C GLU A 139 6.69 -9.60 -5.80
N ILE A 140 5.60 -10.31 -5.47
CA ILE A 140 4.74 -10.00 -4.33
C ILE A 140 5.50 -10.07 -2.99
N LEU A 141 6.24 -11.17 -2.75
CA LEU A 141 7.05 -11.31 -1.54
C LEU A 141 8.23 -10.34 -1.53
N GLY A 142 8.76 -9.99 -2.71
CA GLY A 142 9.85 -9.04 -2.89
C GLY A 142 9.49 -7.64 -2.38
N LEU A 143 8.25 -7.20 -2.54
CA LEU A 143 7.77 -5.94 -1.96
C LEU A 143 7.93 -5.94 -0.43
N MET A 144 7.53 -7.01 0.26
CA MET A 144 7.64 -7.10 1.73
C MET A 144 9.08 -7.28 2.23
N VAL A 145 9.98 -7.85 1.41
CA VAL A 145 11.38 -8.09 1.79
C VAL A 145 12.25 -6.87 1.56
N ASN A 146 11.99 -6.13 0.48
CA ASN A 146 12.88 -5.07 0.00
C ASN A 146 12.32 -3.66 0.25
N GLU A 147 11.03 -3.53 0.54
CA GLU A 147 10.34 -2.25 0.67
C GLU A 147 9.40 -2.23 1.89
N PRO A 148 8.93 -1.08 2.33
CA PRO A 148 9.34 0.25 1.87
C PRO A 148 10.76 0.62 2.35
N ARG A 149 11.31 1.75 1.86
CA ARG A 149 12.62 2.27 2.25
C ARG A 149 12.51 3.72 2.69
N LEU A 150 11.65 3.96 3.66
CA LEU A 150 11.46 5.28 4.26
C LEU A 150 12.21 5.39 5.58
N THR A 151 12.61 6.61 5.91
CA THR A 151 13.21 6.96 7.20
C THR A 151 12.21 7.68 8.09
N ALA A 152 12.53 7.84 9.37
CA ALA A 152 11.73 8.70 10.27
C ALA A 152 11.75 10.16 9.81
N GLU A 153 12.84 10.62 9.19
CA GLU A 153 12.94 11.95 8.61
C GLU A 153 11.97 12.11 7.43
N ASP A 154 11.88 11.10 6.53
CA ASP A 154 10.88 11.12 5.46
C ASP A 154 9.46 11.21 6.03
N ALA A 155 9.14 10.36 7.02
CA ALA A 155 7.84 10.40 7.67
C ALA A 155 7.52 11.78 8.28
N SER A 156 8.51 12.47 8.86
CA SER A 156 8.34 13.81 9.43
C SER A 156 8.03 14.89 8.38
N ARG A 157 8.32 14.66 7.11
CA ARG A 157 8.02 15.56 5.99
C ARG A 157 6.59 15.45 5.48
N ILE A 158 5.82 14.44 5.92
CA ILE A 158 4.40 14.32 5.58
C ILE A 158 3.62 15.44 6.27
N LYS A 159 3.02 16.33 5.47
CA LYS A 159 2.30 17.52 5.96
C LYS A 159 0.83 17.28 6.29
N ALA A 160 0.25 16.24 5.72
CA ALA A 160 -1.16 15.93 5.91
C ALA A 160 -1.42 15.49 7.36
N PRO A 161 -2.55 15.91 7.98
CA PRO A 161 -2.99 15.34 9.24
C PRO A 161 -3.08 13.81 9.13
N THR A 162 -2.31 13.12 9.99
CA THR A 162 -2.12 11.66 9.88
C THR A 162 -2.62 10.96 11.13
N LEU A 163 -3.45 9.93 10.95
CA LEU A 163 -3.85 8.97 11.97
C LEU A 163 -3.12 7.66 11.71
N VAL A 164 -2.39 7.18 12.72
CA VAL A 164 -1.73 5.86 12.67
C VAL A 164 -2.53 4.87 13.51
N ILE A 165 -2.89 3.74 12.92
CA ILE A 165 -3.64 2.66 13.57
C ILE A 165 -2.80 1.38 13.51
N ALA A 166 -2.68 0.69 14.66
CA ALA A 166 -2.05 -0.61 14.73
C ALA A 166 -2.78 -1.48 15.77
N GLY A 167 -2.93 -2.75 15.46
CA GLY A 167 -3.50 -3.73 16.40
C GLY A 167 -2.53 -4.05 17.54
N THR A 168 -3.05 -4.46 18.71
CA THR A 168 -2.22 -4.91 19.83
C THR A 168 -1.38 -6.15 19.50
N HIS A 169 -1.84 -6.96 18.54
CA HIS A 169 -1.18 -8.17 18.04
C HIS A 169 -0.70 -8.01 16.58
N ASP A 170 -0.55 -6.76 16.11
CA ASP A 170 -0.08 -6.46 14.76
C ASP A 170 1.25 -7.14 14.43
N MET A 171 1.49 -7.39 13.14
CA MET A 171 2.79 -7.86 12.65
C MET A 171 3.88 -6.79 12.75
N ILE A 172 3.49 -5.51 12.83
CA ILE A 172 4.41 -4.40 13.01
C ILE A 172 4.89 -4.35 14.47
N LYS A 173 6.15 -4.01 14.70
CA LYS A 173 6.71 -3.85 16.05
C LYS A 173 6.14 -2.62 16.72
N ARG A 174 5.85 -2.70 18.01
CA ARG A 174 5.39 -1.53 18.79
C ARG A 174 6.42 -0.40 18.89
N SER A 175 7.70 -0.72 18.72
CA SER A 175 8.81 0.23 18.74
C SER A 175 9.07 0.89 17.37
N HIS A 176 8.29 0.52 16.37
CA HIS A 176 8.39 1.08 15.03
C HIS A 176 7.45 2.26 14.86
#